data_e6f397ae0d28df2e5fbe1c5ed9da8599
#
_entry.id   e6f397ae0d28df2e5fbe1c5ed9da8599
#
_cell.length_a   1.000
_cell.length_b   1.000
_cell.length_c   1.000
_cell.angle_alpha   90.00
_cell.angle_beta   90.00
_cell.angle_gamma   90.00
#
_symmetry.space_group_name_H-M   'P 1'
#
loop_
_entity.id
_entity.type
_entity.pdbx_description
1 polymer ?
#
loop_
_entity_poly.entity_id
_entity_poly.type
_entity_poly.pdbx_seq_one_letter_code
_entity_poly.pdbx_strand_id
1 'polypeptide(L)'
;MTDRDRLRPPLDERSLRDQLIGAGSGWRQLDVVAQTGSTNADLLARAASGADIDGVVLIAEHQTAGRGRHGRGWAATARAQIILSVGVRVVDVPVQAWGWLSLAAGLAVLDSVAPLIAVPPAETGLKWPNDVLARGGKLAGILXAHAAPHWPGVAS
;
A
#
# COMPACT_ATOMS: atom_id res chain seq x y z
N MET A 1 -25.92 -12.17 7.98
CA MET A 1 -24.50 -12.48 7.69
C MET A 1 -24.48 -13.42 6.49
N THR A 2 -23.94 -12.96 5.37
CA THR A 2 -23.93 -13.73 4.13
C THR A 2 -22.81 -14.79 4.18
N ASP A 3 -22.89 -15.79 3.30
CA ASP A 3 -21.82 -16.79 3.17
C ASP A 3 -20.47 -16.11 2.84
N ARG A 4 -20.50 -15.01 2.11
CA ARG A 4 -19.30 -14.24 1.80
C ARG A 4 -18.64 -13.66 3.06
N ASP A 5 -19.46 -13.22 4.03
CA ASP A 5 -18.92 -12.66 5.27
C ASP A 5 -18.21 -13.70 6.12
N ARG A 6 -18.65 -14.96 6.03
CA ARG A 6 -18.00 -16.07 6.74
C ARG A 6 -16.64 -16.41 6.12
N LEU A 7 -16.54 -16.33 4.79
CA LEU A 7 -15.31 -16.67 4.06
C LEU A 7 -14.29 -15.54 4.09
N ARG A 8 -14.75 -14.31 4.35
CA ARG A 8 -13.91 -13.11 4.36
C ARG A 8 -14.26 -12.26 5.59
N PRO A 9 -13.88 -12.72 6.78
CA PRO A 9 -14.13 -11.93 7.99
C PRO A 9 -13.38 -10.61 7.95
N PRO A 10 -13.84 -9.60 8.68
CA PRO A 10 -13.10 -8.35 8.78
C PRO A 10 -11.74 -8.55 9.45
N LEU A 11 -10.80 -7.69 9.12
CA LEU A 11 -9.47 -7.72 9.73
C LEU A 11 -9.57 -7.34 11.21
N ASP A 12 -8.79 -8.01 12.03
CA ASP A 12 -8.65 -7.68 13.45
C ASP A 12 -7.53 -6.63 13.57
N GLU A 13 -7.94 -5.37 13.59
CA GLU A 13 -7.02 -4.23 13.68
C GLU A 13 -6.14 -4.31 14.93
N ARG A 14 -6.71 -4.70 16.05
CA ARG A 14 -5.97 -4.80 17.31
C ARG A 14 -4.86 -5.83 17.20
N SER A 15 -5.21 -7.01 16.72
CA SER A 15 -4.23 -8.09 16.52
C SER A 15 -3.13 -7.68 15.56
N LEU A 16 -3.48 -6.97 14.48
CA LEU A 16 -2.49 -6.48 13.52
C LEU A 16 -1.55 -5.45 14.16
N ARG A 17 -2.08 -4.53 14.94
CA ARG A 17 -1.26 -3.54 15.65
C ARG A 17 -0.30 -4.21 16.63
N ASP A 18 -0.81 -5.15 17.42
CA ASP A 18 -0.01 -5.85 18.43
C ASP A 18 1.15 -6.63 17.79
N GLN A 19 0.95 -7.14 16.57
CA GLN A 19 1.97 -7.93 15.87
C GLN A 19 2.96 -7.08 15.07
N LEU A 20 2.51 -5.96 14.52
CA LEU A 20 3.27 -5.22 13.51
C LEU A 20 3.87 -3.91 14.00
N ILE A 21 3.33 -3.34 15.08
CA ILE A 21 3.80 -2.07 15.62
C ILE A 21 4.56 -2.33 16.92
N GLY A 22 5.82 -1.92 16.97
CA GLY A 22 6.61 -2.14 18.18
C GLY A 22 8.10 -1.89 17.96
N ALA A 23 8.88 -2.17 18.99
CA ALA A 23 10.32 -1.96 18.94
C ALA A 23 10.94 -2.83 17.85
N GLY A 24 11.69 -2.22 16.97
CA GLY A 24 12.28 -2.91 15.83
C GLY A 24 11.45 -2.90 14.57
N SER A 25 10.18 -2.50 14.66
CA SER A 25 9.36 -2.29 13.48
C SER A 25 9.68 -0.93 12.85
N GLY A 26 9.68 -0.86 11.55
CA GLY A 26 9.74 0.41 10.83
C GLY A 26 8.39 1.14 10.80
N TRP A 27 7.34 0.51 11.31
CA TRP A 27 5.98 1.05 11.26
C TRP A 27 5.59 1.66 12.60
N ARG A 28 5.07 2.87 12.55
CA ARG A 28 4.74 3.66 13.73
C ARG A 28 3.25 3.61 14.07
N GLN A 29 2.42 3.42 13.06
CA GLN A 29 0.97 3.42 13.22
C GLN A 29 0.33 2.52 12.17
N LEU A 30 -0.72 1.80 12.56
CA LEU A 30 -1.51 0.99 11.64
C LEU A 30 -2.99 1.26 11.91
N ASP A 31 -3.70 1.63 10.86
CA ASP A 31 -5.15 1.87 10.89
C ASP A 31 -5.83 0.94 9.90
N VAL A 32 -6.98 0.39 10.28
CA VAL A 32 -7.83 -0.38 9.40
C VAL A 32 -9.18 0.33 9.25
N VAL A 33 -9.59 0.57 8.02
CA VAL A 33 -10.91 1.15 7.74
C VAL A 33 -11.75 0.18 6.91
N ALA A 34 -13.02 0.09 7.25
CA ALA A 34 -13.93 -0.80 6.52
C ALA A 34 -14.08 -0.36 5.07
N GLN A 35 -14.09 0.94 4.82
CA GLN A 35 -14.23 1.47 3.47
C GLN A 35 -13.66 2.89 3.38
N THR A 36 -13.04 3.18 2.24
CA THR A 36 -12.62 4.54 1.89
C THR A 36 -12.70 4.73 0.37
N GLY A 37 -12.53 5.96 -0.07
CA GLY A 37 -12.35 6.25 -1.50
C GLY A 37 -11.03 5.66 -1.99
N SER A 38 -9.92 6.02 -1.34
CA SER A 38 -8.58 5.54 -1.70
C SER A 38 -7.63 5.75 -0.52
N THR A 39 -6.95 4.69 -0.11
CA THR A 39 -5.96 4.76 0.99
C THR A 39 -4.83 5.75 0.68
N ASN A 40 -4.39 5.83 -0.59
CA ASN A 40 -3.39 6.83 -1.00
C ASN A 40 -3.93 8.26 -0.81
N ALA A 41 -5.17 8.50 -1.25
CA ALA A 41 -5.75 9.84 -1.13
C ALA A 41 -5.92 10.24 0.35
N ASP A 42 -6.28 9.27 1.19
CA ASP A 42 -6.45 9.54 2.62
C ASP A 42 -5.11 9.91 3.29
N LEU A 43 -4.04 9.16 3.00
CA LEU A 43 -2.72 9.49 3.55
C LEU A 43 -2.21 10.84 3.02
N LEU A 44 -2.44 11.13 1.72
CA LEU A 44 -2.07 12.42 1.17
C LEU A 44 -2.86 13.57 1.84
N ALA A 45 -4.15 13.35 2.12
CA ALA A 45 -4.96 14.35 2.83
C ALA A 45 -4.46 14.57 4.26
N ARG A 46 -4.07 13.50 4.95
CA ARG A 46 -3.46 13.61 6.28
C ARG A 46 -2.17 14.45 6.21
N ALA A 47 -1.31 14.15 5.25
CA ALA A 47 -0.06 14.91 5.07
C ALA A 47 -0.34 16.37 4.74
N ALA A 48 -1.32 16.64 3.88
CA ALA A 48 -1.69 18.01 3.52
C ALA A 48 -2.24 18.81 4.72
N SER A 49 -2.84 18.12 5.70
CA SER A 49 -3.31 18.77 6.93
C SER A 49 -2.19 18.93 7.97
N GLY A 50 -0.96 18.58 7.63
CA GLY A 50 0.20 18.74 8.52
C GLY A 50 0.53 17.52 9.36
N ALA A 51 -0.17 16.40 9.19
CA ALA A 51 0.14 15.19 9.94
C ALA A 51 1.42 14.53 9.41
N ASP A 52 2.25 14.05 10.31
CA ASP A 52 3.40 13.23 9.93
C ASP A 52 2.91 11.83 9.61
N ILE A 53 3.01 11.45 8.33
CA ILE A 53 2.56 10.14 7.88
C ILE A 53 3.72 9.13 7.73
N ASP A 54 4.94 9.51 8.09
CA ASP A 54 6.07 8.58 7.99
C ASP A 54 5.85 7.37 8.91
N GLY A 55 5.99 6.17 8.36
CA GLY A 55 5.75 4.93 9.10
C GLY A 55 4.28 4.63 9.39
N VAL A 56 3.34 5.36 8.77
CA VAL A 56 1.90 5.10 8.93
C VAL A 56 1.45 4.10 7.87
N VAL A 57 0.78 3.03 8.29
CA VAL A 57 0.15 2.05 7.41
C VAL A 57 -1.36 2.22 7.50
N LEU A 58 -2.02 2.42 6.37
CA LEU A 58 -3.48 2.50 6.28
C LEU A 58 -3.98 1.36 5.41
N ILE A 59 -4.77 0.49 6.01
CA ILE A 59 -5.38 -0.66 5.32
C ILE A 59 -6.87 -0.39 5.13
N ALA A 60 -7.40 -0.72 3.96
CA ALA A 60 -8.84 -0.63 3.71
C ALA A 60 -9.37 -1.99 3.29
N GLU A 61 -10.52 -2.38 3.82
CA GLU A 61 -11.19 -3.60 3.38
C GLU A 61 -11.89 -3.42 2.04
N HIS A 62 -12.18 -2.15 1.69
CA HIS A 62 -12.81 -1.82 0.41
C HIS A 62 -12.44 -0.40 -0.03
N GLN A 63 -12.08 -0.23 -1.30
CA GLN A 63 -11.93 1.08 -1.93
C GLN A 63 -13.03 1.30 -2.97
N THR A 64 -13.70 2.45 -2.88
CA THR A 64 -14.77 2.82 -3.82
C THR A 64 -14.27 3.67 -4.99
N ALA A 65 -13.08 4.27 -4.86
CA ALA A 65 -12.48 5.10 -5.90
C ALA A 65 -10.99 4.80 -6.03
N GLY A 66 -10.64 3.51 -5.98
CA GLY A 66 -9.25 3.07 -6.11
C GLY A 66 -8.65 3.50 -7.43
N ARG A 67 -7.38 3.87 -7.42
CA ARG A 67 -6.69 4.40 -8.59
C ARG A 67 -5.46 3.59 -8.95
N GLY A 68 -5.24 3.45 -10.23
CA GLY A 68 -4.01 2.95 -10.82
C GLY A 68 -3.29 4.08 -11.57
N ARG A 69 -2.24 3.73 -12.26
CA ARG A 69 -1.46 4.71 -13.05
C ARG A 69 -2.29 5.27 -14.21
N HIS A 70 -1.95 6.50 -14.58
CA HIS A 70 -2.58 7.22 -15.71
C HIS A 70 -4.10 7.39 -15.51
N GLY A 71 -4.54 7.54 -14.26
CA GLY A 71 -5.95 7.78 -13.97
C GLY A 71 -6.87 6.57 -14.10
N ARG A 72 -6.33 5.40 -14.36
CA ARG A 72 -7.15 4.19 -14.47
C ARG A 72 -7.79 3.86 -13.12
N GLY A 73 -9.04 3.40 -13.16
CA GLY A 73 -9.69 2.92 -11.95
C GLY A 73 -9.12 1.58 -11.49
N TRP A 74 -9.12 1.37 -10.19
CA TRP A 74 -8.79 0.08 -9.60
C TRP A 74 -10.01 -0.39 -8.82
N ALA A 75 -10.63 -1.46 -9.27
CA ALA A 75 -11.81 -2.03 -8.64
C ALA A 75 -11.43 -3.29 -7.87
N ALA A 76 -11.99 -3.45 -6.70
CA ALA A 76 -11.76 -4.60 -5.86
C ALA A 76 -13.06 -4.98 -5.13
N THR A 77 -13.34 -6.27 -5.07
CA THR A 77 -14.41 -6.77 -4.20
C THR A 77 -13.97 -6.58 -2.76
N ALA A 78 -14.89 -6.14 -1.92
CA ALA A 78 -14.61 -5.93 -0.50
C ALA A 78 -14.03 -7.20 0.14
N ARG A 79 -12.97 -7.04 0.90
CA ARG A 79 -12.27 -8.13 1.62
C ARG A 79 -11.75 -9.24 0.71
N ALA A 80 -11.52 -8.95 -0.58
CA ALA A 80 -10.97 -9.93 -1.52
C ALA A 80 -9.53 -9.61 -1.94
N GLN A 81 -9.01 -8.50 -1.46
CA GLN A 81 -7.64 -8.04 -1.77
C GLN A 81 -7.05 -7.40 -0.52
N ILE A 82 -5.74 -7.42 -0.45
CA ILE A 82 -5.00 -6.62 0.53
C ILE A 82 -4.83 -5.24 -0.11
N ILE A 83 -5.48 -4.25 0.46
CA ILE A 83 -5.43 -2.87 -0.03
C ILE A 83 -4.79 -2.03 1.07
N LEU A 84 -3.59 -1.53 0.83
CA LEU A 84 -2.91 -0.72 1.83
C LEU A 84 -2.09 0.39 1.21
N SER A 85 -1.87 1.43 1.97
CA SER A 85 -0.91 2.48 1.65
C SER A 85 0.01 2.69 2.84
N VAL A 86 1.24 3.04 2.54
CA VAL A 86 2.26 3.27 3.56
C VAL A 86 2.86 4.65 3.32
N GLY A 87 2.92 5.46 4.37
CA GLY A 87 3.65 6.71 4.35
C GLY A 87 5.14 6.44 4.57
N VAL A 88 5.97 6.96 3.70
CA VAL A 88 7.43 6.79 3.80
C VAL A 88 8.10 8.11 3.53
N ARG A 89 8.95 8.55 4.45
CA ARG A 89 9.79 9.72 4.23
C ARG A 89 10.97 9.33 3.35
N VAL A 90 11.03 9.93 2.18
CA VAL A 90 12.12 9.65 1.24
C VAL A 90 13.15 10.78 1.37
N VAL A 91 14.28 10.49 2.03
CA VAL A 91 15.39 11.42 2.18
C VAL A 91 16.60 10.89 1.40
N ASP A 92 17.41 11.79 0.92
CA ASP A 92 18.67 11.46 0.22
C ASP A 92 18.48 10.62 -1.04
N VAL A 93 17.25 10.60 -1.60
CA VAL A 93 16.97 9.95 -2.88
C VAL A 93 16.54 11.03 -3.87
N PRO A 94 17.32 11.27 -4.93
CA PRO A 94 16.95 12.30 -5.90
C PRO A 94 15.61 12.02 -6.55
N VAL A 95 14.85 13.06 -6.84
CA VAL A 95 13.51 12.95 -7.43
C VAL A 95 13.52 12.11 -8.72
N GLN A 96 14.61 12.20 -9.48
CA GLN A 96 14.77 11.43 -10.72
C GLN A 96 14.78 9.91 -10.47
N ALA A 97 15.14 9.50 -9.26
CA ALA A 97 15.19 8.08 -8.87
C ALA A 97 13.87 7.59 -8.25
N TRP A 98 12.90 8.46 -7.99
CA TRP A 98 11.64 8.05 -7.34
C TRP A 98 10.85 7.02 -8.17
N GLY A 99 11.07 7.00 -9.49
CA GLY A 99 10.46 5.96 -10.34
C GLY A 99 10.83 4.54 -9.93
N TRP A 100 12.01 4.36 -9.32
CA TRP A 100 12.46 3.05 -8.86
C TRP A 100 11.78 2.59 -7.57
N LEU A 101 11.15 3.50 -6.83
CA LEU A 101 10.48 3.16 -5.57
C LEU A 101 9.34 2.15 -5.79
N SER A 102 8.64 2.27 -6.93
CA SER A 102 7.58 1.31 -7.25
C SER A 102 8.14 -0.11 -7.46
N LEU A 103 9.32 -0.21 -8.06
CA LEU A 103 9.96 -1.52 -8.28
C LEU A 103 10.52 -2.06 -6.96
N ALA A 104 11.13 -1.20 -6.13
CA ALA A 104 11.63 -1.62 -4.82
C ALA A 104 10.47 -2.14 -3.95
N ALA A 105 9.35 -1.41 -3.92
CA ALA A 105 8.16 -1.87 -3.19
C ALA A 105 7.61 -3.17 -3.79
N GLY A 106 7.61 -3.27 -5.13
CA GLY A 106 7.18 -4.50 -5.81
C GLY A 106 8.05 -5.70 -5.45
N LEU A 107 9.37 -5.49 -5.33
CA LEU A 107 10.28 -6.54 -4.91
C LEU A 107 10.00 -6.97 -3.46
N ALA A 108 9.80 -6.01 -2.56
CA ALA A 108 9.45 -6.30 -1.17
C ALA A 108 8.14 -7.10 -1.07
N VAL A 109 7.13 -6.74 -1.89
CA VAL A 109 5.87 -7.50 -1.96
C VAL A 109 6.14 -8.92 -2.46
N LEU A 110 6.93 -9.06 -3.53
CA LEU A 110 7.24 -10.37 -4.09
C LEU A 110 7.96 -11.25 -3.05
N ASP A 111 8.97 -10.73 -2.39
CA ASP A 111 9.71 -11.46 -1.35
C ASP A 111 8.81 -11.89 -0.20
N SER A 112 7.84 -11.02 0.14
CA SER A 112 6.90 -11.32 1.25
C SER A 112 5.88 -12.39 0.87
N VAL A 113 5.38 -12.37 -0.37
CA VAL A 113 4.30 -13.29 -0.76
C VAL A 113 4.81 -14.60 -1.36
N ALA A 114 6.02 -14.63 -1.91
CA ALA A 114 6.55 -15.82 -2.56
C ALA A 114 6.51 -17.08 -1.67
N PRO A 115 6.87 -17.00 -0.38
CA PRO A 115 6.77 -18.16 0.50
C PRO A 115 5.35 -18.60 0.80
N LEU A 116 4.36 -17.73 0.56
CA LEU A 116 2.96 -17.97 0.93
C LEU A 116 2.13 -18.51 -0.25
N ILE A 117 2.63 -18.37 -1.46
CA ILE A 117 1.89 -18.79 -2.65
C ILE A 117 2.53 -20.04 -3.25
N ALA A 118 1.68 -20.97 -3.69
CA ALA A 118 2.15 -22.21 -4.30
C ALA A 118 2.46 -21.99 -5.79
N VAL A 119 3.44 -21.10 -6.06
CA VAL A 119 3.85 -20.75 -7.42
C VAL A 119 5.38 -20.87 -7.49
N PRO A 120 5.90 -21.63 -8.45
CA PRO A 120 7.37 -21.71 -8.61
C PRO A 120 8.00 -20.33 -8.80
N PRO A 121 9.18 -20.08 -8.24
CA PRO A 121 9.86 -18.79 -8.41
C PRO A 121 10.03 -18.37 -9.88
N ALA A 122 10.21 -19.30 -10.78
CA ALA A 122 10.34 -19.01 -12.20
C ALA A 122 9.06 -18.43 -12.83
N GLU A 123 7.92 -18.57 -12.13
CA GLU A 123 6.63 -18.07 -12.60
C GLU A 123 6.21 -16.79 -11.88
N THR A 124 7.09 -16.23 -11.05
CA THR A 124 6.85 -14.96 -10.37
C THR A 124 7.83 -13.91 -10.87
N GLY A 125 7.49 -12.64 -10.74
CA GLY A 125 8.40 -11.60 -11.15
C GLY A 125 7.80 -10.21 -11.11
N LEU A 126 8.61 -9.26 -11.49
CA LEU A 126 8.19 -7.86 -11.62
C LEU A 126 7.99 -7.52 -13.09
N LYS A 127 6.91 -6.82 -13.36
CA LYS A 127 6.67 -6.24 -14.68
C LYS A 127 6.76 -4.73 -14.56
N TRP A 128 7.77 -4.19 -15.23
CA TRP A 128 8.00 -2.75 -15.21
C TRP A 128 6.74 -2.00 -15.66
N PRO A 129 6.38 -0.88 -15.06
CA PRO A 129 7.13 -0.23 -14.00
C PRO A 129 6.64 -0.53 -12.57
N ASN A 130 5.53 -1.23 -12.36
CA ASN A 130 4.90 -1.25 -11.04
C ASN A 130 4.03 -2.48 -10.74
N ASP A 131 4.15 -3.54 -11.50
CA ASP A 131 3.30 -4.73 -11.30
C ASP A 131 4.11 -5.93 -10.80
N VAL A 132 3.52 -6.67 -9.87
CA VAL A 132 4.01 -7.98 -9.44
C VAL A 132 3.17 -9.03 -10.14
N LEU A 133 3.83 -10.01 -10.75
CA LEU A 133 3.16 -11.07 -11.49
C LEU A 133 3.35 -12.43 -10.82
N ALA A 134 2.36 -13.31 -11.00
CA ALA A 134 2.44 -14.73 -10.68
C ALA A 134 1.67 -15.50 -11.74
N ARG A 135 2.29 -16.51 -12.32
CA ARG A 135 1.72 -17.34 -13.40
C ARG A 135 1.15 -16.51 -14.55
N GLY A 136 1.89 -15.46 -14.93
CA GLY A 136 1.48 -14.58 -16.02
C GLY A 136 0.36 -13.60 -15.68
N GLY A 137 -0.27 -13.75 -14.53
CA GLY A 137 -1.32 -12.84 -14.07
C GLY A 137 -0.79 -11.77 -13.12
N LYS A 138 -1.50 -10.66 -13.02
CA LYS A 138 -1.13 -9.58 -12.10
C LYS A 138 -1.55 -9.93 -10.68
N LEU A 139 -0.57 -10.11 -9.80
CA LEU A 139 -0.79 -10.39 -8.38
C LEU A 139 -0.95 -9.09 -7.58
N ALA A 140 -0.13 -8.08 -7.86
CA ALA A 140 -0.22 -6.80 -7.17
C ALA A 140 0.16 -5.65 -8.09
N GLY A 141 -0.28 -4.45 -7.74
CA GLY A 141 0.12 -3.21 -8.40
C GLY A 141 0.54 -2.18 -7.37
N ILE A 142 1.64 -1.48 -7.62
CA ILE A 142 2.20 -0.49 -6.72
C ILE A 142 1.95 0.90 -7.30
N LEU A 143 1.50 1.81 -6.48
CA LEU A 143 1.25 3.17 -6.94
C LEU A 143 1.84 4.21 -5.99
N UNK A 144 2.85 4.80 -6.22
CA UNK A 144 3.33 5.61 -5.58
C UNK A 144 2.65 6.72 -5.71
N ALA A 145 2.45 7.57 -4.88
CA ALA A 145 1.90 8.94 -4.83
C ALA A 145 2.76 9.76 -3.88
N HIS A 146 2.86 11.04 -4.11
CA HIS A 146 3.69 11.88 -3.26
C HIS A 146 2.93 13.12 -2.82
N ALA A 147 3.11 13.51 -1.56
CA ALA A 147 2.69 14.82 -1.07
C ALA A 147 3.74 15.85 -1.50
N ALA A 148 3.28 17.04 -1.85
CA ALA A 148 4.20 18.15 -2.06
C ALA A 148 4.96 18.39 -0.75
N PRO A 149 6.27 18.63 -0.79
CA PRO A 149 7.01 18.87 0.44
C PRO A 149 6.45 20.14 1.13
N HIS A 150 5.97 19.96 2.34
CA HIS A 150 5.61 21.08 3.20
C HIS A 150 6.89 21.52 3.91
N TRP A 151 7.61 22.44 3.29
CA TRP A 151 8.83 22.97 3.88
C TRP A 151 8.47 24.19 4.70
N PRO A 152 8.47 24.13 6.03
CA PRO A 152 8.22 25.34 6.82
C PRO A 152 9.38 26.31 6.60
N GLY A 153 9.10 27.42 5.96
CA GLY A 153 10.10 28.49 5.81
C GLY A 153 10.42 28.93 4.38
N VAL A 154 9.80 28.33 3.36
CA VAL A 154 9.94 28.88 2.01
C VAL A 154 8.61 29.55 1.64
N ALA A 155 8.58 30.87 1.78
CA ALA A 155 7.47 31.66 1.26
C ALA A 155 7.51 31.58 -0.27
N SER A 156 6.37 31.34 -0.89
CA SER A 156 6.17 31.39 -2.34
C SER A 156 6.30 32.79 -2.87
#